data_836390c802479bd3f3f1ede3a66e788e
#
_entry.id   836390c802479bd3f3f1ede3a66e788e
#
_cell.length_a   1.000
_cell.length_b   1.000
_cell.length_c   1.000
_cell.angle_alpha   90.00
_cell.angle_beta   90.00
_cell.angle_gamma   90.00
#
_symmetry.space_group_name_H-M   'P 1'
#
loop_
_entity.id
_entity.type
_entity.pdbx_description
1 polymer ?
#
loop_
_entity_poly.entity_id
_entity_poly.type
_entity_poly.pdbx_seq_one_letter_code
_entity_poly.pdbx_strand_id
1 'polypeptide(L)'
;MIIKRLLLIICLFLPLVVKADVLQIKPDAPKSYQVKKGDTLWDISAIFLNQPWLWPKLWRLNPQIKNPHLIYPGDKLRLVYDEQGQPMLVKGKPELKWSPKVRTKLKDQNAISTISLDVIAPYLRYESFFTEQDLALLPYVLGSDEAYKSSIDGFRVYVKGDMEVGRAYAIYQKGEALLDPQSGEMLGYQVDLVATAQALRVGNISEKIPSTLYVTDIQQEIHAGDFVVPVNEGQLLPSYFTMQAVAGDVRGAIIQSASGGREFGKSEVVMINRGSDNSVRPGDVMTIKRTSPSVVESETGPVYTEDAPRWSRMANAGESDYQMPEESLGQAMVFKVYDKVSMALILKSSKAIRLQDTVTAP
;
A
#
# COMPACT_ATOMS: atom_id res chain seq x y z
N MET A 1 38.48 -37.40 -12.17
CA MET A 1 37.62 -37.34 -10.95
C MET A 1 38.09 -36.31 -9.92
N ILE A 2 39.37 -36.06 -9.77
CA ILE A 2 39.98 -35.10 -8.81
C ILE A 2 39.65 -33.64 -9.17
N ILE A 3 39.69 -33.25 -10.45
CA ILE A 3 39.42 -31.88 -10.92
C ILE A 3 37.98 -31.45 -10.67
N LYS A 4 36.98 -32.34 -10.79
CA LYS A 4 35.57 -32.04 -10.46
C LYS A 4 35.34 -31.83 -8.96
N ARG A 5 36.11 -32.51 -8.11
CA ARG A 5 36.05 -32.31 -6.64
C ARG A 5 36.73 -31.01 -6.22
N LEU A 6 37.79 -30.60 -6.92
CA LEU A 6 38.47 -29.32 -6.64
C LEU A 6 37.60 -28.12 -7.05
N LEU A 7 36.86 -28.21 -8.18
CA LEU A 7 35.92 -27.17 -8.62
C LEU A 7 34.72 -27.02 -7.67
N LEU A 8 34.26 -28.12 -7.06
CA LEU A 8 33.17 -28.11 -6.08
C LEU A 8 33.61 -27.46 -4.76
N ILE A 9 34.88 -27.59 -4.35
CA ILE A 9 35.42 -26.97 -3.15
C ILE A 9 35.65 -25.46 -3.35
N ILE A 10 36.00 -25.01 -4.54
CA ILE A 10 36.18 -23.57 -4.87
C ILE A 10 34.84 -22.86 -4.87
N CYS A 11 33.73 -23.48 -5.31
CA CYS A 11 32.39 -22.89 -5.22
C CYS A 11 31.87 -22.74 -3.77
N LEU A 12 32.40 -23.50 -2.80
CA LEU A 12 31.99 -23.43 -1.41
C LEU A 12 32.62 -22.23 -0.65
N PHE A 13 33.67 -21.63 -1.23
CA PHE A 13 34.37 -20.46 -0.65
C PHE A 13 34.11 -19.14 -1.37
N LEU A 14 33.10 -19.04 -2.25
CA LEU A 14 32.68 -17.72 -2.69
C LEU A 14 32.03 -16.99 -1.49
N PRO A 15 32.61 -15.87 -1.04
CA PRO A 15 31.97 -15.09 0.00
C PRO A 15 30.64 -14.62 -0.56
N LEU A 16 29.54 -15.04 0.06
CA LEU A 16 28.25 -14.39 -0.09
C LEU A 16 28.48 -12.93 0.31
N VAL A 17 28.59 -12.06 -0.67
CA VAL A 17 28.61 -10.61 -0.43
C VAL A 17 27.19 -10.25 0.03
N VAL A 18 26.95 -10.41 1.32
CA VAL A 18 25.79 -9.85 1.98
C VAL A 18 25.97 -8.35 1.86
N LYS A 19 25.23 -7.71 0.94
CA LYS A 19 25.07 -6.26 0.93
C LYS A 19 24.40 -5.89 2.24
N ALA A 20 25.18 -5.52 3.26
CA ALA A 20 24.65 -4.91 4.44
C ALA A 20 24.01 -3.58 4.01
N ASP A 21 22.72 -3.38 4.34
CA ASP A 21 22.03 -2.11 4.17
C ASP A 21 22.74 -1.03 4.98
N VAL A 22 23.66 -0.33 4.34
CA VAL A 22 24.41 0.76 4.96
C VAL A 22 23.52 2.01 4.99
N LEU A 23 23.37 2.56 6.19
CA LEU A 23 22.58 3.78 6.39
C LEU A 23 23.25 4.95 5.66
N GLN A 24 22.63 5.43 4.59
CA GLN A 24 23.14 6.54 3.79
C GLN A 24 22.38 7.82 4.09
N ILE A 25 23.08 8.79 4.68
CA ILE A 25 22.57 10.14 4.90
C ILE A 25 22.65 10.93 3.58
N LYS A 26 21.61 11.70 3.29
CA LYS A 26 21.59 12.60 2.13
C LYS A 26 22.66 13.68 2.28
N PRO A 27 23.33 14.08 1.19
CA PRO A 27 24.34 15.15 1.24
C PRO A 27 23.79 16.49 1.72
N ASP A 28 22.51 16.76 1.47
CA ASP A 28 21.77 17.97 1.84
C ASP A 28 20.96 17.81 3.14
N ALA A 29 21.16 16.74 3.89
CA ALA A 29 20.44 16.48 5.14
C ALA A 29 20.71 17.60 6.16
N PRO A 30 19.66 18.16 6.79
CA PRO A 30 19.83 19.21 7.78
C PRO A 30 20.45 18.67 9.07
N LYS A 31 21.24 19.47 9.78
CA LYS A 31 21.80 19.09 11.08
C LYS A 31 20.75 18.94 12.18
N SER A 32 19.60 19.60 12.03
CA SER A 32 18.48 19.51 12.96
C SER A 32 17.15 19.74 12.25
N TYR A 33 16.09 19.13 12.77
CA TYR A 33 14.73 19.27 12.28
C TYR A 33 13.77 19.47 13.44
N GLN A 34 12.80 20.36 13.30
CA GLN A 34 11.71 20.52 14.26
C GLN A 34 10.45 19.83 13.71
N VAL A 35 9.95 18.87 14.46
CA VAL A 35 8.76 18.09 14.11
C VAL A 35 7.54 19.00 13.99
N LYS A 36 6.83 18.89 12.87
CA LYS A 36 5.62 19.65 12.58
C LYS A 36 4.38 18.78 12.82
N LYS A 37 3.22 19.42 12.98
CA LYS A 37 1.94 18.72 13.02
C LYS A 37 1.67 18.13 11.64
N GLY A 38 1.31 16.83 11.61
CA GLY A 38 1.08 16.08 10.37
C GLY A 38 2.31 15.36 9.82
N ASP A 39 3.51 15.58 10.41
CA ASP A 39 4.68 14.77 10.05
C ASP A 39 4.47 13.32 10.46
N THR A 40 5.05 12.41 9.68
CA THR A 40 5.21 11.01 10.04
C THR A 40 6.68 10.68 10.23
N LEU A 41 6.99 9.55 10.89
CA LEU A 41 8.39 9.09 10.99
C LEU A 41 9.00 8.83 9.61
N TRP A 42 8.19 8.40 8.66
CA TRP A 42 8.59 8.27 7.28
C TRP A 42 9.03 9.61 6.67
N ASP A 43 8.19 10.65 6.79
CA ASP A 43 8.50 11.98 6.24
C ASP A 43 9.78 12.55 6.83
N ILE A 44 9.95 12.43 8.16
CA ILE A 44 11.17 12.88 8.84
C ILE A 44 12.38 12.09 8.34
N SER A 45 12.27 10.77 8.22
CA SER A 45 13.37 9.94 7.73
C SER A 45 13.74 10.25 6.28
N ALA A 46 12.73 10.56 5.45
CA ALA A 46 12.96 10.96 4.06
C ALA A 46 13.72 12.29 3.91
N ILE A 47 13.75 13.13 4.96
CA ILE A 47 14.59 14.34 4.99
C ILE A 47 16.08 13.97 5.17
N PHE A 48 16.38 12.95 5.97
CA PHE A 48 17.75 12.60 6.34
C PHE A 48 18.34 11.46 5.50
N LEU A 49 17.51 10.50 5.06
CA LEU A 49 17.96 9.26 4.43
C LEU A 49 17.61 9.20 2.94
N ASN A 50 18.49 8.58 2.16
CA ASN A 50 18.14 8.14 0.80
C ASN A 50 17.12 7.01 0.83
N GLN A 51 17.17 6.17 1.87
CA GLN A 51 16.33 5.01 2.09
C GLN A 51 15.48 5.19 3.37
N PRO A 52 14.32 5.86 3.30
CA PRO A 52 13.52 6.22 4.48
C PRO A 52 13.07 5.03 5.32
N TRP A 53 12.89 3.84 4.73
CA TRP A 53 12.52 2.60 5.45
C TRP A 53 13.58 2.14 6.45
N LEU A 54 14.80 2.63 6.35
CA LEU A 54 15.86 2.38 7.33
C LEU A 54 15.75 3.25 8.59
N TRP A 55 14.65 4.00 8.75
CA TRP A 55 14.42 4.82 9.95
C TRP A 55 14.62 4.09 11.29
N PRO A 56 14.31 2.79 11.44
CA PRO A 56 14.60 2.09 12.69
C PRO A 56 16.09 2.05 13.01
N LYS A 57 16.95 1.94 11.99
CA LYS A 57 18.40 1.97 12.16
C LYS A 57 18.89 3.37 12.56
N LEU A 58 18.31 4.44 11.98
CA LEU A 58 18.62 5.82 12.31
C LEU A 58 18.21 6.20 13.75
N TRP A 59 17.17 5.49 14.26
CA TRP A 59 16.57 5.76 15.57
C TRP A 59 17.14 4.90 16.71
N ARG A 60 17.88 3.83 16.40
CA ARG A 60 18.29 2.71 17.26
C ARG A 60 18.97 3.09 18.59
N LEU A 61 19.63 4.24 18.66
CA LEU A 61 20.49 4.61 19.78
C LEU A 61 19.93 5.72 20.68
N ASN A 62 18.61 5.84 20.77
CA ASN A 62 17.97 6.71 21.76
C ASN A 62 17.56 5.90 23.02
N PRO A 63 18.46 5.70 24.00
CA PRO A 63 18.13 4.94 25.21
C PRO A 63 17.05 5.62 26.05
N GLN A 64 16.78 6.90 25.79
CA GLN A 64 15.73 7.68 26.44
C GLN A 64 14.36 7.51 25.77
N ILE A 65 14.30 6.93 24.58
CA ILE A 65 13.06 6.70 23.83
C ILE A 65 12.94 5.19 23.60
N LYS A 66 12.45 4.48 24.60
CA LYS A 66 12.14 3.04 24.50
C LYS A 66 11.09 2.72 23.42
N ASN A 67 10.37 3.75 22.96
CA ASN A 67 9.35 3.63 21.94
C ASN A 67 9.50 4.81 20.93
N PRO A 68 9.80 4.56 19.65
CA PRO A 68 9.91 5.59 18.60
C PRO A 68 8.62 6.39 18.39
N HIS A 69 7.48 5.89 18.89
CA HIS A 69 6.20 6.59 18.85
C HIS A 69 6.10 7.76 19.86
N LEU A 70 7.12 8.05 20.66
CA LEU A 70 7.13 9.15 21.63
C LEU A 70 7.75 10.46 21.08
N ILE A 71 7.60 10.71 19.79
CA ILE A 71 7.93 11.98 19.16
C ILE A 71 6.64 12.78 18.95
N TYR A 72 6.72 14.05 19.29
CA TYR A 72 5.57 14.95 19.27
C TYR A 72 5.85 16.17 18.40
N PRO A 73 4.84 16.77 17.80
CA PRO A 73 4.98 18.05 17.15
C PRO A 73 5.64 19.08 18.08
N GLY A 74 6.65 19.79 17.56
CA GLY A 74 7.48 20.73 18.32
C GLY A 74 8.77 20.15 18.90
N ASP A 75 8.97 18.84 18.89
CA ASP A 75 10.23 18.23 19.30
C ASP A 75 11.34 18.58 18.30
N LYS A 76 12.54 18.86 18.80
CA LYS A 76 13.70 19.16 17.97
C LYS A 76 14.60 17.94 17.88
N LEU A 77 14.77 17.43 16.67
CA LEU A 77 15.64 16.30 16.37
C LEU A 77 16.97 16.81 15.85
N ARG A 78 18.07 16.18 16.26
CA ARG A 78 19.44 16.50 15.78
C ARG A 78 20.11 15.26 15.24
N LEU A 79 20.72 15.39 14.08
CA LEU A 79 21.60 14.38 13.52
C LEU A 79 22.93 14.42 14.24
N VAL A 80 23.33 13.31 14.83
CA VAL A 80 24.61 13.10 15.48
C VAL A 80 25.23 11.79 15.00
N TYR A 81 26.51 11.59 15.26
CA TYR A 81 27.23 10.36 14.90
C TYR A 81 27.74 9.70 16.18
N ASP A 82 27.63 8.38 16.23
CA ASP A 82 28.19 7.61 17.35
C ASP A 82 29.71 7.46 17.25
N GLU A 83 30.32 6.77 18.22
CA GLU A 83 31.77 6.53 18.27
C GLU A 83 32.28 5.70 17.07
N GLN A 84 31.41 4.95 16.40
CA GLN A 84 31.69 4.18 15.19
C GLN A 84 31.40 4.97 13.91
N GLY A 85 31.03 6.25 14.03
CA GLY A 85 30.68 7.09 12.88
C GLY A 85 29.31 6.81 12.28
N GLN A 86 28.46 6.02 12.94
CA GLN A 86 27.12 5.73 12.45
C GLN A 86 26.16 6.89 12.76
N PRO A 87 25.36 7.35 11.79
CA PRO A 87 24.42 8.44 12.00
C PRO A 87 23.23 8.00 12.85
N MET A 88 22.80 8.91 13.73
CA MET A 88 21.58 8.74 14.52
C MET A 88 20.86 10.07 14.75
N LEU A 89 19.52 10.00 14.90
CA LEU A 89 18.70 11.13 15.31
C LEU A 89 18.48 11.11 16.83
N VAL A 90 18.81 12.20 17.49
CA VAL A 90 18.64 12.36 18.94
C VAL A 90 17.63 13.47 19.20
N LYS A 91 16.72 13.23 20.13
CA LYS A 91 15.81 14.28 20.63
C LYS A 91 16.59 15.28 21.46
N GLY A 92 16.64 16.53 21.01
CA GLY A 92 17.25 17.63 21.75
C GLY A 92 16.52 17.90 23.06
N LYS A 93 17.26 18.28 24.10
CA LYS A 93 16.66 18.79 25.33
C LYS A 93 15.82 20.03 24.97
N PRO A 94 14.61 20.21 25.55
CA PRO A 94 13.84 21.43 25.32
C PRO A 94 14.65 22.63 25.81
N GLU A 95 14.81 23.62 24.95
CA GLU A 95 15.37 24.92 25.38
C GLU A 95 14.33 25.60 26.26
N LEU A 96 14.52 25.53 27.56
CA LEU A 96 13.69 26.25 28.51
C LEU A 96 14.07 27.74 28.41
N LYS A 97 13.35 28.51 27.65
CA LYS A 97 13.38 29.97 27.76
C LYS A 97 12.66 30.34 29.04
N TRP A 98 13.38 30.76 30.04
CA TRP A 98 12.83 31.34 31.28
C TRP A 98 12.12 32.64 30.89
N SER A 99 10.80 32.59 30.75
CA SER A 99 9.95 33.75 30.57
C SER A 99 8.94 33.77 31.72
N PRO A 100 8.74 34.92 32.39
CA PRO A 100 7.82 35.01 33.52
C PRO A 100 6.34 34.87 33.13
N LYS A 101 6.01 34.70 31.86
CA LYS A 101 4.65 34.40 31.38
C LYS A 101 4.53 32.91 31.10
N VAL A 102 3.92 32.20 32.00
CA VAL A 102 3.49 30.80 31.81
C VAL A 102 2.43 30.78 30.69
N ARG A 103 2.86 30.51 29.47
CA ARG A 103 1.96 30.09 28.40
C ARG A 103 1.94 28.56 28.41
N THR A 104 0.96 27.99 29.07
CA THR A 104 0.56 26.58 28.87
C THR A 104 0.02 26.46 27.45
N LYS A 105 0.90 26.24 26.48
CA LYS A 105 0.46 25.62 25.23
C LYS A 105 0.21 24.17 25.55
N LEU A 106 -1.03 23.75 25.46
CA LEU A 106 -1.37 22.33 25.43
C LEU A 106 -0.50 21.71 24.33
N LYS A 107 0.46 20.89 24.72
CA LYS A 107 1.27 20.12 23.81
C LYS A 107 0.29 19.15 23.15
N ASP A 108 0.26 19.11 21.82
CA ASP A 108 -0.52 18.11 21.08
C ASP A 108 -0.11 16.73 21.67
N GLN A 109 -1.08 16.04 22.27
CA GLN A 109 -0.81 14.86 23.10
C GLN A 109 -0.62 13.60 22.26
N ASN A 110 -0.84 13.70 20.93
CA ASN A 110 -0.68 12.58 20.03
C ASN A 110 0.75 12.53 19.47
N ALA A 111 1.43 11.41 19.71
CA ALA A 111 2.70 11.12 19.06
C ALA A 111 2.51 10.99 17.54
N ILE A 112 3.54 11.33 16.78
CA ILE A 112 3.52 11.15 15.33
C ILE A 112 3.48 9.65 14.99
N SER A 113 2.69 9.26 13.99
CA SER A 113 2.63 7.90 13.49
C SER A 113 3.80 7.59 12.54
N THR A 114 4.07 6.31 12.35
CA THR A 114 5.07 5.86 11.35
C THR A 114 4.61 6.22 9.94
N ILE A 115 3.33 6.04 9.67
CA ILE A 115 2.60 6.39 8.45
C ILE A 115 1.19 6.85 8.83
N SER A 116 0.46 7.44 7.90
CA SER A 116 -0.94 7.83 8.11
C SER A 116 -1.85 6.60 8.13
N LEU A 117 -2.03 5.96 9.29
CA LEU A 117 -2.85 4.76 9.44
C LEU A 117 -4.32 5.03 9.13
N ASP A 118 -4.82 6.24 9.38
CA ASP A 118 -6.22 6.61 9.14
C ASP A 118 -6.64 6.41 7.68
N VAL A 119 -5.69 6.58 6.74
CA VAL A 119 -5.95 6.39 5.31
C VAL A 119 -6.14 4.92 4.95
N ILE A 120 -5.40 4.00 5.58
CA ILE A 120 -5.42 2.57 5.25
C ILE A 120 -6.35 1.74 6.15
N ALA A 121 -6.80 2.31 7.28
CA ALA A 121 -7.65 1.60 8.25
C ALA A 121 -8.92 0.99 7.63
N PRO A 122 -9.66 1.67 6.73
CA PRO A 122 -10.83 1.08 6.06
C PRO A 122 -10.47 -0.17 5.27
N TYR A 123 -9.37 -0.15 4.52
CA TYR A 123 -8.91 -1.27 3.68
C TYR A 123 -8.36 -2.45 4.49
N LEU A 124 -7.89 -2.22 5.71
CA LEU A 124 -7.48 -3.29 6.61
C LEU A 124 -8.71 -3.98 7.25
N ARG A 125 -9.78 -3.23 7.47
CA ARG A 125 -11.02 -3.75 8.07
C ARG A 125 -11.90 -4.48 7.05
N TYR A 126 -12.00 -3.94 5.84
CA TYR A 126 -12.86 -4.44 4.78
C TYR A 126 -12.05 -5.00 3.61
N GLU A 127 -12.66 -5.89 2.84
CA GLU A 127 -12.05 -6.40 1.63
C GLU A 127 -12.24 -5.42 0.47
N SER A 128 -11.34 -5.48 -0.50
CA SER A 128 -11.39 -4.64 -1.71
C SER A 128 -11.14 -5.45 -2.97
N PHE A 129 -10.90 -6.75 -2.81
CA PHE A 129 -10.57 -7.64 -3.91
C PHE A 129 -10.99 -9.08 -3.58
N PHE A 130 -11.55 -9.77 -4.57
CA PHE A 130 -11.79 -11.20 -4.54
C PHE A 130 -11.43 -11.84 -5.89
N THR A 131 -10.95 -13.07 -5.84
CA THR A 131 -10.82 -13.89 -7.05
C THR A 131 -12.19 -14.38 -7.48
N GLU A 132 -12.33 -14.86 -8.73
CA GLU A 132 -13.57 -15.46 -9.20
C GLU A 132 -13.93 -16.73 -8.41
N GLN A 133 -12.92 -17.47 -7.96
CA GLN A 133 -13.10 -18.65 -7.13
C GLN A 133 -13.64 -18.29 -5.74
N ASP A 134 -13.12 -17.23 -5.13
CA ASP A 134 -13.63 -16.75 -3.84
C ASP A 134 -15.12 -16.36 -3.97
N LEU A 135 -15.46 -15.54 -4.98
CA LEU A 135 -16.83 -15.09 -5.20
C LEU A 135 -17.81 -16.24 -5.41
N ALA A 136 -17.39 -17.32 -6.06
CA ALA A 136 -18.24 -18.49 -6.27
C ALA A 136 -18.61 -19.25 -4.97
N LEU A 137 -17.83 -19.08 -3.91
CA LEU A 137 -18.02 -19.74 -2.62
C LEU A 137 -18.70 -18.85 -1.58
N LEU A 138 -18.75 -17.54 -1.80
CA LEU A 138 -19.30 -16.61 -0.82
C LEU A 138 -20.83 -16.70 -0.71
N PRO A 139 -21.39 -16.51 0.49
CA PRO A 139 -22.79 -16.22 0.69
C PRO A 139 -23.23 -14.96 -0.07
N TYR A 140 -24.49 -14.90 -0.48
CA TYR A 140 -25.03 -13.77 -1.20
C TYR A 140 -26.46 -13.40 -0.80
N VAL A 141 -26.83 -12.15 -1.01
CA VAL A 141 -28.14 -11.59 -0.73
C VAL A 141 -29.17 -12.16 -1.71
N LEU A 142 -30.29 -12.62 -1.19
CA LEU A 142 -31.46 -13.10 -1.97
C LEU A 142 -32.51 -11.99 -2.19
N GLY A 143 -32.62 -11.07 -1.23
CA GLY A 143 -33.60 -9.99 -1.22
C GLY A 143 -33.82 -9.42 0.18
N SER A 144 -34.85 -8.59 0.34
CA SER A 144 -35.19 -7.91 1.60
C SER A 144 -36.62 -8.29 2.07
N ASP A 145 -36.95 -7.89 3.30
CA ASP A 145 -38.24 -8.16 3.93
C ASP A 145 -39.42 -7.39 3.29
N GLU A 146 -39.15 -6.27 2.61
CA GLU A 146 -40.19 -5.47 1.96
C GLU A 146 -40.29 -5.68 0.44
N ALA A 147 -39.56 -6.66 -0.10
CA ALA A 147 -39.50 -6.97 -1.53
C ALA A 147 -39.10 -5.79 -2.45
N TYR A 148 -38.44 -4.77 -1.91
CA TYR A 148 -37.83 -3.70 -2.72
C TYR A 148 -36.62 -4.24 -3.47
N LYS A 149 -36.37 -3.69 -4.65
CA LYS A 149 -35.17 -4.03 -5.45
C LYS A 149 -33.89 -3.59 -4.78
N SER A 150 -33.93 -2.55 -3.94
CA SER A 150 -32.85 -2.01 -3.16
C SER A 150 -33.25 -1.87 -1.70
N SER A 151 -32.36 -2.21 -0.78
CA SER A 151 -32.57 -2.10 0.67
C SER A 151 -31.80 -0.92 1.22
N ILE A 152 -32.37 -0.27 2.24
CA ILE A 152 -31.79 0.86 2.94
C ILE A 152 -31.49 0.51 4.40
N ASP A 153 -30.90 1.43 5.15
CA ASP A 153 -30.57 1.26 6.57
C ASP A 153 -31.81 0.92 7.42
N GLY A 154 -31.63 -0.01 8.38
CA GLY A 154 -32.71 -0.46 9.25
C GLY A 154 -33.58 -1.61 8.69
N PHE A 155 -33.32 -2.07 7.47
CA PHE A 155 -34.03 -3.19 6.86
C PHE A 155 -33.38 -4.54 7.16
N ARG A 156 -34.15 -5.60 6.89
CA ARG A 156 -33.63 -6.98 6.94
C ARG A 156 -33.37 -7.48 5.55
N VAL A 157 -32.22 -8.11 5.38
CA VAL A 157 -31.88 -8.80 4.14
C VAL A 157 -31.77 -10.31 4.39
N TYR A 158 -32.22 -11.07 3.41
CA TYR A 158 -32.14 -12.51 3.42
C TYR A 158 -30.94 -12.98 2.62
N VAL A 159 -30.16 -13.90 3.20
CA VAL A 159 -28.89 -14.35 2.65
C VAL A 159 -28.88 -15.86 2.48
N LYS A 160 -28.41 -16.31 1.33
CA LYS A 160 -28.12 -17.73 1.09
C LYS A 160 -26.70 -18.02 1.60
N GLY A 161 -26.63 -18.59 2.78
CA GLY A 161 -25.39 -18.98 3.44
C GLY A 161 -25.58 -19.16 4.93
N ASP A 162 -24.63 -19.85 5.55
CA ASP A 162 -24.60 -20.05 6.99
C ASP A 162 -23.99 -18.81 7.66
N MET A 163 -24.70 -18.28 8.66
CA MET A 163 -24.31 -17.09 9.42
C MET A 163 -24.20 -17.41 10.90
N GLU A 164 -23.39 -16.65 11.62
CA GLU A 164 -23.27 -16.73 13.08
C GLU A 164 -24.07 -15.59 13.72
N VAL A 165 -25.06 -15.92 14.56
CA VAL A 165 -25.90 -14.91 15.24
C VAL A 165 -25.03 -13.95 16.05
N GLY A 166 -25.28 -12.65 15.92
CA GLY A 166 -24.58 -11.58 16.61
C GLY A 166 -23.26 -11.17 15.96
N ARG A 167 -22.77 -11.91 14.97
CA ARG A 167 -21.56 -11.52 14.21
C ARG A 167 -21.88 -10.44 13.19
N ALA A 168 -20.93 -9.53 12.99
CA ALA A 168 -21.01 -8.51 11.95
C ALA A 168 -20.54 -9.07 10.61
N TYR A 169 -21.20 -8.61 9.56
CA TYR A 169 -20.95 -8.94 8.17
C TYR A 169 -20.86 -7.68 7.33
N ALA A 170 -20.02 -7.71 6.32
CA ALA A 170 -19.94 -6.69 5.27
C ALA A 170 -20.60 -7.24 4.01
N ILE A 171 -21.35 -6.38 3.31
CA ILE A 171 -22.02 -6.69 2.06
C ILE A 171 -21.27 -5.97 0.95
N TYR A 172 -20.90 -6.71 -0.10
CA TYR A 172 -20.08 -6.22 -1.20
C TYR A 172 -20.76 -6.39 -2.53
N GLN A 173 -20.68 -5.37 -3.36
CA GLN A 173 -21.02 -5.43 -4.77
C GLN A 173 -19.78 -5.79 -5.59
N LYS A 174 -19.97 -6.64 -6.59
CA LYS A 174 -18.92 -6.97 -7.56
C LYS A 174 -18.70 -5.79 -8.49
N GLY A 175 -17.48 -5.26 -8.49
CA GLY A 175 -17.05 -4.15 -9.33
C GLY A 175 -16.35 -4.62 -10.61
N GLU A 176 -15.37 -3.83 -11.05
CA GLU A 176 -14.64 -4.06 -12.29
C GLU A 176 -13.70 -5.27 -12.21
N ALA A 177 -13.56 -5.94 -13.36
CA ALA A 177 -12.57 -6.98 -13.54
C ALA A 177 -11.16 -6.39 -13.63
N LEU A 178 -10.24 -6.92 -12.83
CA LEU A 178 -8.84 -6.51 -12.82
C LEU A 178 -8.02 -7.46 -13.69
N LEU A 179 -7.41 -6.90 -14.71
CA LEU A 179 -6.54 -7.62 -15.64
C LEU A 179 -5.09 -7.18 -15.44
N ASP A 180 -4.18 -8.12 -15.56
CA ASP A 180 -2.75 -7.80 -15.65
C ASP A 180 -2.47 -7.10 -16.98
N PRO A 181 -1.98 -5.84 -16.98
CA PRO A 181 -1.77 -5.08 -18.21
C PRO A 181 -0.66 -5.64 -19.10
N GLN A 182 0.20 -6.53 -18.57
CA GLN A 182 1.31 -7.12 -19.31
C GLN A 182 0.92 -8.47 -19.94
N SER A 183 0.25 -9.34 -19.19
CA SER A 183 -0.12 -10.69 -19.63
C SER A 183 -1.55 -10.78 -20.15
N GLY A 184 -2.43 -9.84 -19.80
CA GLY A 184 -3.86 -9.91 -20.03
C GLY A 184 -4.58 -10.92 -19.11
N GLU A 185 -3.88 -11.50 -18.14
CA GLU A 185 -4.43 -12.46 -17.21
C GLU A 185 -5.50 -11.81 -16.34
N MET A 186 -6.60 -12.53 -16.11
CA MET A 186 -7.63 -12.16 -15.14
C MET A 186 -7.10 -12.39 -13.73
N LEU A 187 -6.93 -11.29 -12.97
CA LEU A 187 -6.46 -11.35 -11.59
C LEU A 187 -7.60 -11.60 -10.61
N GLY A 188 -8.75 -10.98 -10.85
CA GLY A 188 -9.94 -11.05 -10.00
C GLY A 188 -10.83 -9.82 -10.22
N TYR A 189 -11.60 -9.47 -9.19
CA TYR A 189 -12.53 -8.35 -9.22
C TYR A 189 -12.27 -7.39 -8.06
N GLN A 190 -12.32 -6.10 -8.35
CA GLN A 190 -12.53 -5.11 -7.32
C GLN A 190 -13.92 -5.33 -6.72
N VAL A 191 -14.06 -5.09 -5.42
CA VAL A 191 -15.36 -5.12 -4.74
C VAL A 191 -15.56 -3.85 -3.95
N ASP A 192 -16.78 -3.35 -4.00
CA ASP A 192 -17.18 -2.13 -3.31
C ASP A 192 -18.02 -2.49 -2.08
N LEU A 193 -17.67 -1.91 -0.93
CA LEU A 193 -18.46 -2.07 0.29
C LEU A 193 -19.80 -1.34 0.11
N VAL A 194 -20.89 -2.10 0.19
CA VAL A 194 -22.24 -1.59 0.04
C VAL A 194 -22.86 -1.27 1.39
N ALA A 195 -22.72 -2.20 2.35
CA ALA A 195 -23.31 -2.03 3.67
C ALA A 195 -22.59 -2.90 4.70
N THR A 196 -22.85 -2.62 5.99
CA THR A 196 -22.58 -3.54 7.09
C THR A 196 -23.88 -4.00 7.73
N ALA A 197 -23.87 -5.22 8.23
CA ALA A 197 -25.07 -5.84 8.81
C ALA A 197 -24.69 -6.77 9.96
N GLN A 198 -25.64 -7.06 10.84
CA GLN A 198 -25.49 -8.02 11.94
C GLN A 198 -26.42 -9.20 11.73
N ALA A 199 -25.93 -10.43 11.95
CA ALA A 199 -26.76 -11.62 11.82
C ALA A 199 -27.75 -11.71 12.97
N LEU A 200 -29.05 -11.75 12.63
CA LEU A 200 -30.14 -11.91 13.57
C LEU A 200 -30.58 -13.38 13.70
N ARG A 201 -30.58 -14.10 12.61
CA ARG A 201 -31.08 -15.47 12.54
C ARG A 201 -30.27 -16.29 11.55
N VAL A 202 -29.90 -17.49 11.98
CA VAL A 202 -29.33 -18.52 11.10
C VAL A 202 -30.42 -19.17 10.28
N GLY A 203 -30.21 -19.34 9.00
CA GLY A 203 -31.04 -20.11 8.11
C GLY A 203 -30.71 -21.60 8.15
N ASN A 204 -31.44 -22.36 7.37
CA ASN A 204 -31.15 -23.76 7.03
C ASN A 204 -31.18 -23.91 5.52
N ILE A 205 -30.04 -23.90 4.89
CA ILE A 205 -29.95 -23.94 3.42
C ILE A 205 -30.49 -25.24 2.86
N SER A 206 -30.34 -26.34 3.60
CA SER A 206 -30.92 -27.66 3.21
C SER A 206 -32.44 -27.64 3.14
N GLU A 207 -33.09 -26.88 3.99
CA GLU A 207 -34.54 -26.67 4.03
C GLU A 207 -34.98 -25.44 3.24
N LYS A 208 -34.07 -24.79 2.50
CA LYS A 208 -34.30 -23.55 1.74
C LYS A 208 -34.74 -22.37 2.60
N ILE A 209 -34.33 -22.35 3.86
CA ILE A 209 -34.60 -21.25 4.79
C ILE A 209 -33.37 -20.33 4.79
N PRO A 210 -33.49 -19.05 4.36
CA PRO A 210 -32.37 -18.13 4.33
C PRO A 210 -32.01 -17.64 5.73
N SER A 211 -30.73 -17.25 5.92
CA SER A 211 -30.29 -16.48 7.07
C SER A 211 -30.81 -15.05 6.97
N THR A 212 -30.97 -14.37 8.12
CA THR A 212 -31.46 -12.99 8.17
C THR A 212 -30.42 -12.07 8.78
N LEU A 213 -30.04 -11.05 8.06
CA LEU A 213 -29.18 -9.98 8.54
C LEU A 213 -29.99 -8.69 8.75
N TYR A 214 -29.61 -7.91 9.74
CA TYR A 214 -30.08 -6.54 9.99
C TYR A 214 -29.04 -5.55 9.52
N VAL A 215 -29.38 -4.66 8.61
CA VAL A 215 -28.48 -3.66 8.04
C VAL A 215 -28.23 -2.56 9.08
N THR A 216 -26.97 -2.36 9.43
CA THR A 216 -26.53 -1.42 10.49
C THR A 216 -25.98 -0.11 9.94
N ASP A 217 -25.38 -0.15 8.76
CA ASP A 217 -24.87 1.03 8.07
C ASP A 217 -24.86 0.76 6.57
N ILE A 218 -25.20 1.75 5.77
CA ILE A 218 -25.32 1.63 4.33
C ILE A 218 -24.53 2.73 3.62
N GLN A 219 -23.77 2.36 2.62
CA GLN A 219 -23.02 3.27 1.75
C GLN A 219 -23.62 3.35 0.34
N GLN A 220 -24.18 2.24 -0.13
CA GLN A 220 -24.83 2.11 -1.43
C GLN A 220 -26.04 1.18 -1.33
N GLU A 221 -26.89 1.17 -2.34
CA GLU A 221 -28.05 0.26 -2.40
C GLU A 221 -27.62 -1.21 -2.43
N ILE A 222 -28.25 -2.03 -1.58
CA ILE A 222 -28.01 -3.47 -1.54
C ILE A 222 -28.90 -4.14 -2.60
N HIS A 223 -28.31 -4.98 -3.43
CA HIS A 223 -28.99 -5.72 -4.49
C HIS A 223 -28.97 -7.22 -4.24
N ALA A 224 -29.94 -7.92 -4.80
CA ALA A 224 -29.88 -9.38 -4.86
C ALA A 224 -28.65 -9.82 -5.67
N GLY A 225 -27.87 -10.74 -5.10
CA GLY A 225 -26.59 -11.17 -5.66
C GLY A 225 -25.36 -10.52 -5.04
N ASP A 226 -25.51 -9.49 -4.21
CA ASP A 226 -24.40 -8.90 -3.47
C ASP A 226 -23.81 -9.91 -2.49
N PHE A 227 -22.50 -9.94 -2.37
CA PHE A 227 -21.77 -10.94 -1.58
C PHE A 227 -21.69 -10.55 -0.10
N VAL A 228 -21.70 -11.54 0.78
CA VAL A 228 -21.69 -11.34 2.23
C VAL A 228 -20.47 -12.01 2.84
N VAL A 229 -19.66 -11.22 3.56
CA VAL A 229 -18.40 -11.68 4.16
C VAL A 229 -18.36 -11.29 5.64
N PRO A 230 -17.92 -12.16 6.54
CA PRO A 230 -17.77 -11.79 7.94
C PRO A 230 -16.73 -10.69 8.13
N VAL A 231 -17.07 -9.67 8.93
CA VAL A 231 -16.12 -8.60 9.29
C VAL A 231 -15.16 -9.11 10.35
N ASN A 232 -13.89 -8.83 10.17
CA ASN A 232 -12.85 -9.14 11.15
C ASN A 232 -12.82 -8.08 12.26
N GLU A 233 -13.84 -8.03 13.11
CA GLU A 233 -13.95 -7.04 14.19
C GLU A 233 -12.84 -7.14 15.26
N GLY A 234 -12.20 -8.29 15.40
CA GLY A 234 -11.17 -8.55 16.39
C GLY A 234 -9.74 -8.35 15.89
N GLN A 235 -9.53 -8.01 14.64
CA GLN A 235 -8.18 -7.75 14.15
C GLN A 235 -7.68 -6.41 14.71
N LEU A 236 -6.77 -6.49 15.68
CA LEU A 236 -5.99 -5.33 16.09
C LEU A 236 -5.27 -4.80 14.86
N LEU A 237 -5.67 -3.63 14.40
CA LEU A 237 -4.93 -2.94 13.34
C LEU A 237 -3.47 -2.83 13.78
N PRO A 238 -2.50 -3.17 12.93
CA PRO A 238 -1.12 -3.06 13.29
C PRO A 238 -0.82 -1.61 13.67
N SER A 239 -0.32 -1.40 14.89
CA SER A 239 0.04 -0.06 15.37
C SER A 239 1.14 0.57 14.52
N TYR A 240 1.89 -0.25 13.79
CA TYR A 240 2.96 0.16 12.88
C TYR A 240 3.25 -0.93 11.86
N PHE A 241 3.78 -0.54 10.72
CA PHE A 241 4.35 -1.45 9.74
C PHE A 241 5.88 -1.41 9.84
N THR A 242 6.51 -2.58 9.91
CA THR A 242 7.95 -2.67 9.74
C THR A 242 8.24 -2.55 8.25
N MET A 243 8.77 -1.40 7.85
CA MET A 243 9.09 -1.15 6.45
C MET A 243 10.41 -1.80 6.07
N GLN A 244 10.45 -2.38 4.88
CA GLN A 244 11.64 -3.01 4.31
C GLN A 244 11.62 -2.82 2.79
N ALA A 245 12.78 -2.93 2.15
CA ALA A 245 12.82 -3.03 0.70
C ALA A 245 12.21 -4.37 0.27
N VAL A 246 11.40 -4.38 -0.78
CA VAL A 246 10.90 -5.64 -1.33
C VAL A 246 12.06 -6.55 -1.72
N ALA A 247 11.95 -7.83 -1.39
CA ALA A 247 13.00 -8.81 -1.68
C ALA A 247 12.96 -9.25 -3.15
N GLY A 248 14.14 -9.36 -3.77
CA GLY A 248 14.25 -9.84 -5.15
C GLY A 248 13.98 -8.78 -6.21
N ASP A 249 13.93 -9.22 -7.47
CA ASP A 249 13.64 -8.36 -8.63
C ASP A 249 12.15 -8.41 -8.94
N VAL A 250 11.36 -7.76 -8.07
CA VAL A 250 9.92 -7.64 -8.25
C VAL A 250 9.64 -6.47 -9.18
N ARG A 251 8.97 -6.74 -10.30
CA ARG A 251 8.49 -5.73 -11.24
C ARG A 251 7.01 -5.94 -11.52
N GLY A 252 6.22 -4.93 -11.27
CA GLY A 252 4.78 -4.91 -11.47
C GLY A 252 4.29 -3.58 -12.01
N ALA A 253 2.98 -3.40 -12.01
CA ALA A 253 2.32 -2.17 -12.44
C ALA A 253 1.18 -1.79 -11.48
N ILE A 254 0.85 -0.52 -11.41
CA ILE A 254 -0.34 -0.02 -10.75
C ILE A 254 -1.52 -0.32 -11.67
N ILE A 255 -2.48 -1.12 -11.20
CA ILE A 255 -3.63 -1.57 -11.99
C ILE A 255 -4.92 -0.83 -11.64
N GLN A 256 -5.02 -0.30 -10.42
CA GLN A 256 -6.22 0.40 -9.96
C GLN A 256 -5.88 1.41 -8.87
N SER A 257 -6.73 2.42 -8.70
CA SER A 257 -6.72 3.33 -7.56
C SER A 257 -7.99 3.16 -6.75
N ALA A 258 -7.86 3.19 -5.44
CA ALA A 258 -9.01 3.12 -4.54
C ALA A 258 -9.95 4.33 -4.66
N SER A 259 -9.46 5.47 -5.13
CA SER A 259 -10.26 6.68 -5.39
C SER A 259 -10.94 6.69 -6.77
N GLY A 260 -10.64 5.73 -7.64
CA GLY A 260 -11.12 5.70 -9.02
C GLY A 260 -10.53 6.82 -9.91
N GLY A 261 -9.55 7.59 -9.40
CA GLY A 261 -8.88 8.65 -10.14
C GLY A 261 -7.98 8.12 -11.25
N ARG A 262 -7.62 8.99 -12.19
CA ARG A 262 -6.63 8.66 -13.25
C ARG A 262 -5.22 9.11 -12.89
N GLU A 263 -5.09 10.06 -12.00
CA GLU A 263 -3.83 10.58 -11.49
C GLU A 263 -3.86 10.59 -9.96
N PHE A 264 -2.79 10.11 -9.36
CA PHE A 264 -2.71 9.88 -7.92
C PHE A 264 -1.49 10.60 -7.34
N GLY A 265 -1.55 10.82 -6.04
CA GLY A 265 -0.49 11.49 -5.31
C GLY A 265 -0.17 10.82 -3.97
N LYS A 266 0.59 11.53 -3.14
CA LYS A 266 0.89 11.09 -1.77
C LYS A 266 -0.41 10.85 -0.98
N SER A 267 -0.39 9.81 -0.14
CA SER A 267 -1.49 9.37 0.72
C SER A 267 -2.68 8.74 -0.02
N GLU A 268 -2.55 8.43 -1.29
CA GLU A 268 -3.54 7.62 -2.00
C GLU A 268 -3.21 6.13 -1.95
N VAL A 269 -4.25 5.31 -1.98
CA VAL A 269 -4.16 3.86 -2.00
C VAL A 269 -4.31 3.36 -3.43
N VAL A 270 -3.39 2.50 -3.83
CA VAL A 270 -3.36 1.90 -5.16
C VAL A 270 -3.26 0.39 -5.06
N MET A 271 -3.71 -0.31 -6.09
CA MET A 271 -3.58 -1.74 -6.25
C MET A 271 -2.50 -2.06 -7.28
N ILE A 272 -1.67 -3.05 -6.96
CA ILE A 272 -0.51 -3.48 -7.74
C ILE A 272 -0.73 -4.93 -8.17
N ASN A 273 -0.38 -5.29 -9.42
CA ASN A 273 -0.49 -6.64 -9.97
C ASN A 273 0.62 -7.60 -9.50
N ARG A 274 1.05 -7.46 -8.26
CA ARG A 274 2.00 -8.38 -7.60
C ARG A 274 1.51 -8.65 -6.18
N GLY A 275 1.54 -9.91 -5.79
CA GLY A 275 1.04 -10.38 -4.51
C GLY A 275 2.00 -11.37 -3.83
N SER A 276 1.46 -12.25 -2.98
CA SER A 276 2.25 -13.25 -2.26
C SER A 276 2.94 -14.24 -3.19
N ASP A 277 2.35 -14.54 -4.36
CA ASP A 277 2.95 -15.39 -5.40
C ASP A 277 4.28 -14.80 -5.92
N ASN A 278 4.45 -13.50 -5.84
CA ASN A 278 5.65 -12.77 -6.20
C ASN A 278 6.52 -12.44 -4.98
N SER A 279 6.31 -13.10 -3.85
CA SER A 279 7.03 -12.88 -2.58
C SER A 279 6.85 -11.49 -1.97
N VAL A 280 5.82 -10.75 -2.37
CA VAL A 280 5.46 -9.46 -1.78
C VAL A 280 4.87 -9.68 -0.40
N ARG A 281 5.22 -8.80 0.55
CA ARG A 281 4.80 -8.89 1.96
C ARG A 281 4.31 -7.53 2.46
N PRO A 282 3.43 -7.50 3.46
CA PRO A 282 3.08 -6.25 4.14
C PRO A 282 4.33 -5.57 4.74
N GLY A 283 4.47 -4.27 4.50
CA GLY A 283 5.65 -3.49 4.87
C GLY A 283 6.68 -3.30 3.76
N ASP A 284 6.57 -4.04 2.65
CA ASP A 284 7.47 -3.88 1.52
C ASP A 284 7.31 -2.50 0.88
N VAL A 285 8.45 -1.84 0.65
CA VAL A 285 8.52 -0.56 -0.03
C VAL A 285 8.98 -0.79 -1.46
N MET A 286 8.26 -0.17 -2.40
CA MET A 286 8.53 -0.22 -3.83
C MET A 286 8.74 1.17 -4.39
N THR A 287 9.57 1.29 -5.42
CA THR A 287 9.75 2.53 -6.19
C THR A 287 8.80 2.53 -7.38
N ILE A 288 8.06 3.63 -7.53
CA ILE A 288 7.18 3.87 -8.67
C ILE A 288 7.99 4.58 -9.75
N LYS A 289 7.94 4.04 -10.97
CA LYS A 289 8.67 4.56 -12.13
C LYS A 289 7.76 4.69 -13.33
N ARG A 290 8.14 5.57 -14.23
CA ARG A 290 7.52 5.70 -15.56
C ARG A 290 8.61 5.76 -16.61
N THR A 291 8.46 4.96 -17.65
CA THR A 291 9.28 5.10 -18.86
C THR A 291 8.81 6.33 -19.63
N SER A 292 9.74 7.18 -20.00
CA SER A 292 9.42 8.33 -20.85
C SER A 292 8.88 7.85 -22.22
N PRO A 293 7.96 8.61 -22.86
CA PRO A 293 7.44 8.24 -24.16
C PRO A 293 8.54 8.00 -25.18
N SER A 294 8.44 6.92 -25.94
CA SER A 294 9.40 6.57 -26.99
C SER A 294 9.42 7.62 -28.09
N VAL A 295 10.59 7.82 -28.70
CA VAL A 295 10.82 8.79 -29.76
C VAL A 295 11.33 8.05 -31.01
N VAL A 296 10.85 8.45 -32.16
CA VAL A 296 11.27 7.96 -33.50
C VAL A 296 11.85 9.15 -34.26
N GLU A 297 12.96 8.95 -34.94
CA GLU A 297 13.49 9.94 -35.88
C GLU A 297 12.65 9.95 -37.16
N SER A 298 12.17 11.13 -37.54
CA SER A 298 11.48 11.34 -38.82
C SER A 298 12.26 12.33 -39.67
N GLU A 299 11.95 12.39 -40.96
CA GLU A 299 12.59 13.35 -41.89
C GLU A 299 12.44 14.82 -41.49
N THR A 300 11.44 15.12 -40.66
CA THR A 300 11.16 16.47 -40.13
C THR A 300 11.71 16.67 -38.70
N GLY A 301 12.39 15.68 -38.13
CA GLY A 301 12.95 15.69 -36.76
C GLY A 301 12.34 14.63 -35.83
N PRO A 302 12.79 14.55 -34.57
CA PRO A 302 12.30 13.57 -33.60
C PRO A 302 10.84 13.84 -33.24
N VAL A 303 10.01 12.79 -33.27
CA VAL A 303 8.59 12.83 -32.88
C VAL A 303 8.31 11.69 -31.89
N TYR A 304 7.35 11.88 -31.00
CA TYR A 304 6.90 10.78 -30.14
C TYR A 304 6.25 9.67 -30.97
N THR A 305 6.51 8.42 -30.60
CA THR A 305 6.00 7.25 -31.33
C THR A 305 4.47 7.28 -31.48
N GLU A 306 3.76 7.84 -30.50
CA GLU A 306 2.30 7.99 -30.52
C GLU A 306 1.83 8.99 -31.57
N ASP A 307 2.60 10.05 -31.83
CA ASP A 307 2.30 11.13 -32.77
C ASP A 307 2.84 10.86 -34.19
N ALA A 308 3.66 9.81 -34.32
CA ALA A 308 4.25 9.45 -35.59
C ALA A 308 3.18 9.02 -36.61
N PRO A 309 3.32 9.39 -37.90
CA PRO A 309 2.40 8.99 -38.98
C PRO A 309 2.22 7.46 -39.02
N ARG A 310 1.00 6.99 -39.36
CA ARG A 310 0.69 5.54 -39.36
C ARG A 310 1.64 4.72 -40.24
N TRP A 311 2.09 5.24 -41.34
CA TRP A 311 3.04 4.54 -42.21
C TRP A 311 4.42 4.39 -41.56
N SER A 312 4.89 5.39 -40.83
CA SER A 312 6.15 5.35 -40.09
C SER A 312 6.08 4.32 -38.95
N ARG A 313 4.96 4.24 -38.26
CA ARG A 313 4.71 3.20 -37.21
C ARG A 313 4.66 1.79 -37.80
N MET A 314 4.16 1.62 -39.03
CA MET A 314 4.13 0.32 -39.72
C MET A 314 5.51 -0.06 -40.27
N ALA A 315 6.30 0.89 -40.73
CA ALA A 315 7.63 0.66 -41.29
C ALA A 315 8.64 0.28 -40.18
N ASN A 316 8.53 0.89 -38.98
CA ASN A 316 9.45 0.67 -37.85
C ASN A 316 8.91 -0.36 -36.87
N ALA A 317 7.80 -1.07 -37.17
CA ALA A 317 7.28 -2.25 -36.47
C ALA A 317 7.42 -2.22 -34.91
N GLY A 318 7.28 -1.03 -34.29
CA GLY A 318 7.30 -0.87 -32.84
C GLY A 318 8.71 -0.73 -32.23
N GLU A 319 9.77 -0.67 -33.00
CA GLU A 319 11.11 -0.32 -32.51
C GLU A 319 11.21 1.22 -32.43
N SER A 320 11.53 1.72 -31.23
CA SER A 320 11.92 3.11 -31.03
C SER A 320 13.41 3.25 -31.31
N ASP A 321 13.82 4.33 -31.96
CA ASP A 321 15.24 4.59 -32.23
C ASP A 321 16.05 4.80 -30.94
N TYR A 322 15.37 5.16 -29.84
CA TYR A 322 15.98 5.39 -28.54
C TYR A 322 15.19 4.72 -27.41
N GLN A 323 15.89 3.97 -26.55
CA GLN A 323 15.34 3.54 -25.27
C GLN A 323 15.34 4.71 -24.29
N MET A 324 14.15 5.21 -23.99
CA MET A 324 14.00 6.32 -23.04
C MET A 324 14.19 5.83 -21.60
N PRO A 325 14.84 6.64 -20.73
CA PRO A 325 15.09 6.25 -19.36
C PRO A 325 13.80 6.13 -18.54
N GLU A 326 13.84 5.26 -17.53
CA GLU A 326 12.81 5.18 -16.50
C GLU A 326 13.04 6.27 -15.45
N GLU A 327 12.06 7.12 -15.24
CA GLU A 327 12.07 8.17 -14.22
C GLU A 327 11.39 7.72 -12.95
N SER A 328 12.06 7.93 -11.80
CA SER A 328 11.45 7.66 -10.50
C SER A 328 10.42 8.73 -10.15
N LEU A 329 9.17 8.32 -9.98
CA LEU A 329 8.04 9.20 -9.63
C LEU A 329 7.79 9.27 -8.14
N GLY A 330 8.04 8.17 -7.41
CA GLY A 330 7.70 8.10 -5.99
C GLY A 330 7.99 6.76 -5.37
N GLN A 331 7.43 6.56 -4.18
CA GLN A 331 7.53 5.33 -3.40
C GLN A 331 6.18 4.98 -2.81
N ALA A 332 5.86 3.69 -2.79
CA ALA A 332 4.68 3.15 -2.15
C ALA A 332 5.06 2.04 -1.17
N MET A 333 4.26 1.88 -0.11
CA MET A 333 4.41 0.80 0.85
C MET A 333 3.20 -0.12 0.76
N VAL A 334 3.46 -1.40 0.60
CA VAL A 334 2.44 -2.46 0.63
C VAL A 334 1.94 -2.65 2.05
N PHE A 335 0.63 -2.65 2.25
CA PHE A 335 0.03 -2.87 3.57
C PHE A 335 -0.95 -4.04 3.62
N LYS A 336 -1.52 -4.47 2.48
CA LYS A 336 -2.38 -5.65 2.36
C LYS A 336 -1.99 -6.45 1.13
N VAL A 337 -1.89 -7.76 1.27
CA VAL A 337 -1.39 -8.64 0.22
C VAL A 337 -2.39 -9.77 0.00
N TYR A 338 -2.73 -10.00 -1.24
CA TYR A 338 -3.47 -11.15 -1.77
C TYR A 338 -2.52 -12.01 -2.61
N ASP A 339 -2.98 -13.09 -3.18
CA ASP A 339 -2.12 -14.01 -3.94
C ASP A 339 -1.46 -13.33 -5.14
N LYS A 340 -2.25 -12.69 -6.00
CA LYS A 340 -1.79 -12.06 -7.26
C LYS A 340 -1.71 -10.54 -7.24
N VAL A 341 -2.32 -9.91 -6.25
CA VAL A 341 -2.37 -8.44 -6.14
C VAL A 341 -2.02 -7.99 -4.73
N SER A 342 -1.65 -6.73 -4.59
CA SER A 342 -1.46 -6.11 -3.29
C SER A 342 -1.97 -4.68 -3.28
N MET A 343 -2.33 -4.19 -2.09
CA MET A 343 -2.70 -2.79 -1.87
C MET A 343 -1.52 -2.05 -1.26
N ALA A 344 -1.21 -0.89 -1.81
CA ALA A 344 -0.10 -0.06 -1.38
C ALA A 344 -0.53 1.39 -1.15
N LEU A 345 0.07 2.02 -0.15
CA LEU A 345 -0.08 3.45 0.15
C LEU A 345 1.07 4.22 -0.51
N ILE A 346 0.76 5.23 -1.30
CA ILE A 346 1.76 6.13 -1.87
C ILE A 346 2.33 7.01 -0.76
N LEU A 347 3.60 6.80 -0.41
CA LEU A 347 4.29 7.52 0.65
C LEU A 347 4.87 8.83 0.16
N LYS A 348 5.35 8.85 -1.08
CA LYS A 348 5.97 10.00 -1.72
C LYS A 348 5.66 10.02 -3.21
N SER A 349 5.39 11.21 -3.74
CA SER A 349 5.20 11.45 -5.16
C SER A 349 5.90 12.77 -5.54
N SER A 350 6.72 12.75 -6.58
CA SER A 350 7.35 13.94 -7.16
C SER A 350 6.58 14.48 -8.37
N LYS A 351 5.81 13.60 -9.02
CA LYS A 351 4.92 13.90 -10.15
C LYS A 351 3.64 13.10 -9.98
N ALA A 352 2.59 13.42 -10.72
CA ALA A 352 1.37 12.62 -10.73
C ALA A 352 1.66 11.18 -11.19
N ILE A 353 1.24 10.22 -10.40
CA ILE A 353 1.30 8.77 -10.66
C ILE A 353 0.04 8.39 -11.42
N ARG A 354 0.11 7.41 -12.32
CA ARG A 354 -0.99 6.97 -13.18
C ARG A 354 -1.13 5.45 -13.17
N LEU A 355 -2.25 4.98 -13.68
CA LEU A 355 -2.40 3.56 -13.99
C LEU A 355 -1.31 3.14 -14.97
N GLN A 356 -0.85 1.89 -14.84
CA GLN A 356 0.24 1.26 -15.60
C GLN A 356 1.64 1.83 -15.31
N ASP A 357 1.81 2.80 -14.39
CA ASP A 357 3.15 3.11 -13.90
C ASP A 357 3.77 1.86 -13.26
N THR A 358 5.04 1.65 -13.55
CA THR A 358 5.78 0.46 -13.11
C THR A 358 6.16 0.59 -11.64
N VAL A 359 6.05 -0.50 -10.89
CA VAL A 359 6.57 -0.62 -9.53
C VAL A 359 7.72 -1.63 -9.52
N THR A 360 8.83 -1.27 -8.86
CA THR A 360 10.04 -2.10 -8.78
C THR A 360 10.60 -2.12 -7.37
N ALA A 361 11.54 -3.00 -7.11
CA ALA A 361 12.41 -2.89 -5.95
C ALA A 361 13.10 -1.51 -5.93
N PRO A 362 13.33 -0.92 -4.72
CA PRO A 362 13.94 0.39 -4.55
C PRO A 362 15.36 0.48 -5.04
#